data_0d1fbcdadca00bcc6963eb205a37f71d
#
_entry.id   0d1fbcdadca00bcc6963eb205a37f71d
#
_cell.length_a   1.000
_cell.length_b   1.000
_cell.length_c   1.000
_cell.angle_alpha   90.00
_cell.angle_beta   90.00
_cell.angle_gamma   90.00
#
_symmetry.space_group_name_H-M   'P 1'
#
loop_
_entity.id
_entity.type
_entity.pdbx_description
1 polymer ?
#
loop_
_entity_poly.entity_id
_entity_poly.type
_entity_poly.pdbx_seq_one_letter_code
_entity_poly.pdbx_strand_id
1 'polypeptide(L)'
;PGVEHALYVSETLPSILRKAGYKTIHVGKAHWGAIGTPGEDPLNLGFDVNIAGHAAGGPGSYYGKNNFSAAFRNGGPEWDVPGLEKYHGKDINLTEALTLEATHEMEKAVDEKRPFYLYMSHYAIHAPWEEDNRFVEKYKQMGLTDFEAVYASMLESMDKSLGDLMQHVRRL
;
A
#
# COMPACT_ATOMS: atom_id res chain seq x y z
N PRO A 1 -2.93 -20.02 11.15
CA PRO A 1 -2.56 -21.10 10.28
C PRO A 1 -2.15 -20.49 8.94
N GLY A 2 -0.81 -20.28 8.76
CA GLY A 2 -0.27 -19.74 7.55
C GLY A 2 -0.52 -20.71 6.40
N VAL A 3 -1.11 -20.22 5.33
CA VAL A 3 -1.14 -20.94 4.08
C VAL A 3 0.27 -20.88 3.52
N GLU A 4 0.98 -22.00 3.63
CA GLU A 4 2.28 -22.20 3.01
C GLU A 4 2.10 -22.28 1.49
N HIS A 5 1.95 -21.15 0.84
CA HIS A 5 2.08 -21.08 -0.61
C HIS A 5 3.20 -20.10 -0.95
N ALA A 6 4.44 -20.59 -0.89
CA ALA A 6 5.50 -19.99 -1.66
C ALA A 6 5.14 -20.17 -3.14
N LEU A 7 4.70 -19.13 -3.80
CA LEU A 7 4.57 -19.10 -5.25
C LEU A 7 5.99 -19.15 -5.85
N TYR A 8 6.51 -20.37 -6.05
CA TYR A 8 7.67 -20.60 -6.89
C TYR A 8 7.23 -20.53 -8.34
N VAL A 9 7.11 -19.32 -8.87
CA VAL A 9 6.99 -19.11 -10.31
C VAL A 9 8.32 -18.63 -10.83
N SER A 10 8.89 -19.37 -11.78
CA SER A 10 10.15 -19.03 -12.44
C SER A 10 10.07 -17.70 -13.21
N GLU A 11 8.85 -17.26 -13.58
CA GLU A 11 8.58 -16.00 -14.24
C GLU A 11 7.29 -15.37 -13.73
N THR A 12 7.37 -14.10 -13.40
CA THR A 12 6.25 -13.26 -12.98
C THR A 12 6.07 -12.12 -13.98
N LEU A 13 4.89 -11.52 -14.05
CA LEU A 13 4.68 -10.34 -14.90
C LEU A 13 5.71 -9.23 -14.61
N PRO A 14 5.98 -8.84 -13.35
CA PRO A 14 7.04 -7.86 -13.05
C PRO A 14 8.40 -8.28 -13.60
N SER A 15 8.80 -9.55 -13.45
CA SER A 15 10.10 -10.04 -13.94
C SER A 15 10.21 -9.97 -15.46
N ILE A 16 9.14 -10.23 -16.18
CA ILE A 16 9.09 -10.11 -17.65
C ILE A 16 9.20 -8.65 -18.07
N LEU A 17 8.43 -7.77 -17.43
CA LEU A 17 8.47 -6.33 -17.74
C LEU A 17 9.83 -5.71 -17.39
N ARG A 18 10.44 -6.11 -16.27
CA ARG A 18 11.80 -5.68 -15.90
C ARG A 18 12.83 -6.10 -16.97
N LYS A 19 12.77 -7.33 -17.47
CA LYS A 19 13.61 -7.81 -18.57
C LYS A 19 13.39 -7.00 -19.86
N ALA A 20 12.18 -6.47 -20.08
CA ALA A 20 11.83 -5.59 -21.19
C ALA A 20 12.21 -4.12 -20.98
N GLY A 21 12.90 -3.78 -19.87
CA GLY A 21 13.40 -2.43 -19.59
C GLY A 21 12.47 -1.55 -18.74
N TYR A 22 11.31 -2.06 -18.33
CA TYR A 22 10.43 -1.32 -17.44
C TYR A 22 11.02 -1.19 -16.03
N LYS A 23 10.79 -0.05 -15.37
CA LYS A 23 10.92 0.06 -13.92
C LYS A 23 9.67 -0.55 -13.30
N THR A 24 9.85 -1.58 -12.49
CA THR A 24 8.73 -2.32 -11.88
C THR A 24 8.58 -1.93 -10.41
N ILE A 25 7.43 -1.36 -10.07
CA ILE A 25 7.18 -0.68 -8.80
C ILE A 25 6.00 -1.36 -8.11
N HIS A 26 6.22 -1.86 -6.90
CA HIS A 26 5.17 -2.34 -6.00
C HIS A 26 4.95 -1.33 -4.89
N VAL A 27 3.70 -0.94 -4.64
CA VAL A 27 3.32 -0.06 -3.55
C VAL A 27 2.07 -0.62 -2.86
N GLY A 28 2.17 -0.87 -1.56
CA GLY A 28 1.07 -1.33 -0.72
C GLY A 28 1.13 -2.80 -0.37
N LYS A 29 -0.02 -3.43 -0.19
CA LYS A 29 -0.17 -4.82 0.26
C LYS A 29 0.41 -5.84 -0.72
N ALA A 30 1.27 -6.73 -0.23
CA ALA A 30 1.77 -7.87 -1.01
C ALA A 30 1.04 -9.17 -0.62
N HIS A 31 1.35 -9.76 0.54
CA HIS A 31 0.73 -11.01 1.02
C HIS A 31 0.90 -12.20 0.06
N TRP A 32 2.05 -12.31 -0.59
CA TRP A 32 2.32 -13.37 -1.58
C TRP A 32 3.09 -14.55 -1.03
N GLY A 33 3.58 -14.45 0.19
CA GLY A 33 4.27 -15.54 0.86
C GLY A 33 4.40 -15.31 2.35
N ALA A 34 4.63 -16.39 3.08
CA ALA A 34 4.87 -16.35 4.51
C ALA A 34 6.24 -15.74 4.83
N ILE A 35 6.40 -15.27 6.07
CA ILE A 35 7.68 -14.82 6.62
C ILE A 35 8.74 -15.92 6.43
N GLY A 36 9.92 -15.52 5.94
CA GLY A 36 11.03 -16.43 5.65
C GLY A 36 10.93 -17.17 4.32
N THR A 37 9.93 -16.86 3.48
CA THR A 37 9.83 -17.39 2.11
C THR A 37 10.14 -16.30 1.07
N PRO A 38 10.52 -16.65 -0.17
CA PRO A 38 10.79 -15.65 -1.21
C PRO A 38 9.61 -14.70 -1.48
N GLY A 39 8.37 -15.17 -1.31
CA GLY A 39 7.16 -14.35 -1.52
C GLY A 39 6.88 -13.33 -0.41
N GLU A 40 7.68 -13.31 0.66
CA GLU A 40 7.60 -12.30 1.70
C GLU A 40 7.90 -10.90 1.14
N ASP A 41 8.90 -10.81 0.24
CA ASP A 41 9.36 -9.55 -0.33
C ASP A 41 9.07 -9.50 -1.84
N PRO A 42 8.27 -8.54 -2.33
CA PRO A 42 8.04 -8.27 -3.74
C PRO A 42 9.29 -8.16 -4.61
N LEU A 43 10.42 -7.73 -4.07
CA LEU A 43 11.69 -7.64 -4.82
C LEU A 43 12.12 -9.01 -5.35
N ASN A 44 11.84 -10.10 -4.61
CA ASN A 44 12.13 -11.45 -5.06
C ASN A 44 11.23 -11.92 -6.21
N LEU A 45 10.12 -11.21 -6.46
CA LEU A 45 9.14 -11.54 -7.49
C LEU A 45 9.28 -10.68 -8.75
N GLY A 46 10.40 -9.93 -8.86
CA GLY A 46 10.74 -9.21 -10.07
C GLY A 46 10.40 -7.72 -10.04
N PHE A 47 10.01 -7.16 -8.91
CA PHE A 47 9.93 -5.73 -8.75
C PHE A 47 11.31 -5.11 -8.50
N ASP A 48 11.53 -3.90 -9.04
CA ASP A 48 12.73 -3.08 -8.75
C ASP A 48 12.54 -2.29 -7.45
N VAL A 49 11.30 -1.96 -7.11
CA VAL A 49 10.92 -1.17 -5.94
C VAL A 49 9.82 -1.86 -5.17
N ASN A 50 9.96 -1.94 -3.86
CA ASN A 50 8.93 -2.38 -2.93
C ASN A 50 8.71 -1.32 -1.85
N ILE A 51 7.51 -0.79 -1.76
CA ILE A 51 7.08 0.13 -0.70
C ILE A 51 5.88 -0.49 0.00
N ALA A 52 6.01 -0.72 1.28
CA ALA A 52 4.96 -1.23 2.15
C ALA A 52 4.52 -2.68 1.89
N GLY A 53 5.15 -3.40 0.95
CA GLY A 53 4.82 -4.80 0.68
C GLY A 53 5.57 -5.74 1.61
N HIS A 54 4.83 -6.64 2.27
CA HIS A 54 5.39 -7.67 3.15
C HIS A 54 4.44 -8.88 3.29
N ALA A 55 4.79 -9.82 4.15
CA ALA A 55 4.04 -11.06 4.33
C ALA A 55 2.63 -10.88 4.92
N ALA A 56 2.38 -9.83 5.71
CA ALA A 56 1.08 -9.63 6.31
C ALA A 56 0.01 -9.18 5.30
N GLY A 57 -1.19 -9.70 5.47
CA GLY A 57 -2.32 -9.40 4.59
C GLY A 57 -3.09 -8.14 4.94
N GLY A 58 -2.75 -7.46 6.04
CA GLY A 58 -3.38 -6.22 6.51
C GLY A 58 -2.38 -5.32 7.20
N PRO A 59 -2.70 -4.04 7.45
CA PRO A 59 -1.82 -3.12 8.14
C PRO A 59 -2.01 -3.23 9.66
N GLY A 60 -1.00 -2.83 10.42
CA GLY A 60 -1.13 -2.65 11.86
C GLY A 60 -2.04 -1.48 12.23
N SER A 61 -1.94 -0.37 11.50
CA SER A 61 -2.76 0.82 11.59
C SER A 61 -2.80 1.55 10.26
N TYR A 62 -3.86 2.34 10.02
CA TYR A 62 -3.96 3.23 8.87
C TYR A 62 -3.37 4.62 9.13
N TYR A 63 -2.61 4.79 10.22
CA TYR A 63 -2.08 6.10 10.56
C TYR A 63 -0.59 6.12 10.90
N GLY A 64 0.12 7.10 10.33
CA GLY A 64 1.51 7.37 10.62
C GLY A 64 1.76 7.75 12.09
N LYS A 65 0.81 8.40 12.76
CA LYS A 65 0.89 8.68 14.22
C LYS A 65 1.00 7.41 15.06
N ASN A 66 0.54 6.29 14.57
CA ASN A 66 0.68 4.97 15.17
C ASN A 66 1.84 4.18 14.52
N ASN A 67 2.70 4.83 13.72
CA ASN A 67 3.79 4.23 12.95
C ASN A 67 3.31 3.11 12.00
N PHE A 68 2.06 3.14 11.57
CA PHE A 68 1.39 2.08 10.81
C PHE A 68 1.50 0.69 11.47
N SER A 69 1.70 0.67 12.79
CA SER A 69 1.95 -0.49 13.63
C SER A 69 0.71 -0.92 14.40
N ALA A 70 0.62 -2.20 14.75
CA ALA A 70 -0.41 -2.73 15.64
C ALA A 70 -0.08 -2.54 17.14
N ALA A 71 1.09 -2.03 17.49
CA ALA A 71 1.56 -1.90 18.88
C ALA A 71 0.60 -1.06 19.74
N PHE A 72 -0.05 -0.02 19.18
CA PHE A 72 -1.00 0.82 19.92
C PHE A 72 -2.24 0.06 20.43
N ARG A 73 -2.51 -1.12 19.85
CA ARG A 73 -3.61 -2.02 20.22
C ARG A 73 -3.12 -3.39 20.72
N ASN A 74 -1.87 -3.46 21.21
CA ASN A 74 -1.21 -4.67 21.69
C ASN A 74 -1.09 -5.79 20.63
N GLY A 75 -1.02 -5.43 19.37
CA GLY A 75 -0.73 -6.35 18.27
C GLY A 75 0.77 -6.56 18.09
N GLY A 76 1.14 -7.61 17.39
CA GLY A 76 2.53 -7.95 17.13
C GLY A 76 3.16 -7.18 15.97
N PRO A 77 4.50 -7.15 15.88
CA PRO A 77 5.24 -6.43 14.85
C PRO A 77 5.09 -7.03 13.44
N GLU A 78 4.55 -8.22 13.32
CA GLU A 78 4.26 -8.86 12.03
C GLU A 78 3.24 -8.08 11.19
N TRP A 79 2.48 -7.16 11.82
CA TRP A 79 1.52 -6.28 11.18
C TRP A 79 2.07 -4.88 10.87
N ASP A 80 3.32 -4.60 11.25
CA ASP A 80 3.94 -3.31 11.00
C ASP A 80 4.19 -3.13 9.50
N VAL A 81 3.72 -2.02 8.95
CA VAL A 81 3.88 -1.73 7.52
C VAL A 81 5.28 -1.15 7.29
N PRO A 82 6.16 -1.85 6.54
CA PRO A 82 7.54 -1.43 6.34
C PRO A 82 7.68 -0.33 5.27
N GLY A 83 8.84 0.37 5.25
CA GLY A 83 9.21 1.28 4.18
C GLY A 83 8.51 2.64 4.20
N LEU A 84 7.80 2.94 5.30
CA LEU A 84 7.10 4.21 5.49
C LEU A 84 7.59 4.98 6.74
N GLU A 85 8.81 4.71 7.20
CA GLU A 85 9.38 5.24 8.43
C GLU A 85 9.43 6.77 8.45
N LYS A 86 9.56 7.40 7.27
CA LYS A 86 9.55 8.88 7.13
C LYS A 86 8.22 9.52 7.52
N TYR A 87 7.16 8.74 7.60
CA TYR A 87 5.83 9.16 8.01
C TYR A 87 5.49 8.81 9.46
N HIS A 88 6.37 8.12 10.18
CA HIS A 88 6.15 7.76 11.58
C HIS A 88 5.96 9.02 12.44
N GLY A 89 5.00 8.97 13.35
CA GLY A 89 4.62 10.09 14.21
C GLY A 89 3.79 11.18 13.52
N LYS A 90 3.56 11.10 12.21
CA LYS A 90 2.78 12.11 11.47
C LYS A 90 1.29 11.72 11.40
N ASP A 91 0.42 12.73 11.41
CA ASP A 91 -1.01 12.53 11.19
C ASP A 91 -1.31 12.42 9.68
N ILE A 92 -0.92 11.29 9.11
CA ILE A 92 -1.14 10.96 7.70
C ILE A 92 -1.79 9.59 7.60
N ASN A 93 -2.79 9.46 6.71
CA ASN A 93 -3.43 8.19 6.42
C ASN A 93 -2.53 7.32 5.53
N LEU A 94 -2.55 6.00 5.75
CA LEU A 94 -1.76 5.02 5.00
C LEU A 94 -2.02 5.10 3.49
N THR A 95 -3.28 5.20 3.07
CA THR A 95 -3.64 5.32 1.65
C THR A 95 -3.02 6.57 1.02
N GLU A 96 -2.99 7.70 1.76
CA GLU A 96 -2.34 8.92 1.31
C GLU A 96 -0.82 8.76 1.22
N ALA A 97 -0.18 8.19 2.25
CA ALA A 97 1.26 7.93 2.24
C ALA A 97 1.67 7.05 1.05
N LEU A 98 0.94 5.96 0.79
CA LEU A 98 1.17 5.09 -0.36
C LEU A 98 1.01 5.83 -1.70
N THR A 99 0.02 6.72 -1.81
CA THR A 99 -0.20 7.52 -3.02
C THR A 99 0.98 8.46 -3.29
N LEU A 100 1.49 9.12 -2.26
CA LEU A 100 2.67 9.99 -2.35
C LEU A 100 3.92 9.22 -2.78
N GLU A 101 4.13 8.02 -2.21
CA GLU A 101 5.25 7.18 -2.61
C GLU A 101 5.13 6.70 -4.05
N ALA A 102 3.93 6.28 -4.46
CA ALA A 102 3.69 5.84 -5.82
C ALA A 102 3.96 6.96 -6.84
N THR A 103 3.50 8.19 -6.57
CA THR A 103 3.77 9.34 -7.44
C THR A 103 5.25 9.65 -7.53
N HIS A 104 5.96 9.61 -6.41
CA HIS A 104 7.40 9.85 -6.37
C HIS A 104 8.19 8.81 -7.20
N GLU A 105 7.84 7.53 -7.10
CA GLU A 105 8.52 6.49 -7.87
C GLU A 105 8.20 6.56 -9.38
N MET A 106 7.01 7.01 -9.75
CA MET A 106 6.68 7.30 -11.15
C MET A 106 7.55 8.45 -11.71
N GLU A 107 7.70 9.54 -10.94
CA GLU A 107 8.58 10.67 -11.31
C GLU A 107 10.02 10.20 -11.52
N LYS A 108 10.57 9.40 -10.57
CA LYS A 108 11.90 8.82 -10.72
C LYS A 108 12.05 7.98 -11.99
N ALA A 109 11.03 7.19 -12.34
CA ALA A 109 11.08 6.39 -13.57
C ALA A 109 11.16 7.27 -14.83
N VAL A 110 10.41 8.38 -14.85
CA VAL A 110 10.46 9.35 -15.95
C VAL A 110 11.83 10.03 -16.03
N ASP A 111 12.39 10.46 -14.89
CA ASP A 111 13.72 11.06 -14.83
C ASP A 111 14.81 10.08 -15.32
N GLU A 112 14.67 8.79 -14.99
CA GLU A 112 15.52 7.70 -15.49
C GLU A 112 15.26 7.37 -16.98
N LYS A 113 14.27 8.00 -17.62
CA LYS A 113 13.82 7.72 -19.00
C LYS A 113 13.43 6.25 -19.20
N ARG A 114 12.85 5.64 -18.22
CA ARG A 114 12.36 4.26 -18.25
C ARG A 114 10.83 4.24 -18.28
N PRO A 115 10.21 3.41 -19.10
CA PRO A 115 8.79 3.08 -18.93
C PRO A 115 8.62 2.41 -17.57
N PHE A 116 7.48 2.59 -16.93
CA PHE A 116 7.22 1.97 -15.64
C PHE A 116 5.98 1.08 -15.64
N TYR A 117 6.00 0.12 -14.74
CA TYR A 117 4.87 -0.70 -14.33
C TYR A 117 4.65 -0.47 -12.83
N LEU A 118 3.58 0.24 -12.50
CA LEU A 118 3.17 0.46 -11.12
C LEU A 118 2.07 -0.54 -10.74
N TYR A 119 2.34 -1.37 -9.74
CA TYR A 119 1.36 -2.21 -9.07
C TYR A 119 0.95 -1.55 -7.76
N MET A 120 -0.16 -0.79 -7.80
CA MET A 120 -0.74 -0.12 -6.63
C MET A 120 -1.74 -1.04 -5.95
N SER A 121 -1.36 -1.60 -4.82
CA SER A 121 -2.17 -2.53 -4.03
C SER A 121 -2.53 -1.88 -2.69
N HIS A 122 -3.66 -1.19 -2.63
CA HIS A 122 -4.11 -0.55 -1.41
C HIS A 122 -4.33 -1.57 -0.29
N TYR A 123 -4.02 -1.18 0.95
CA TYR A 123 -4.46 -1.91 2.14
C TYR A 123 -5.96 -1.73 2.40
N ALA A 124 -6.52 -0.55 2.07
CA ALA A 124 -7.95 -0.28 2.16
C ALA A 124 -8.72 -1.26 1.25
N ILE A 125 -9.79 -1.84 1.71
CA ILE A 125 -10.48 -1.59 2.98
C ILE A 125 -10.33 -2.78 3.95
N HIS A 126 -9.11 -3.26 4.16
CA HIS A 126 -8.84 -4.36 5.09
C HIS A 126 -8.94 -3.86 6.54
N ALA A 127 -9.31 -4.74 7.47
CA ALA A 127 -9.21 -4.45 8.90
C ALA A 127 -7.73 -4.21 9.33
N PRO A 128 -7.47 -3.39 10.37
CA PRO A 128 -8.45 -2.71 11.22
C PRO A 128 -9.18 -1.60 10.46
N TRP A 129 -10.48 -1.44 10.75
CA TRP A 129 -11.22 -0.33 10.16
C TRP A 129 -10.94 0.93 10.97
N GLU A 130 -10.14 1.81 10.38
CA GLU A 130 -9.80 3.13 10.93
C GLU A 130 -10.29 4.19 9.95
N GLU A 131 -11.06 5.14 10.46
CA GLU A 131 -11.64 6.20 9.65
C GLU A 131 -10.56 7.05 8.97
N ASP A 132 -10.84 7.54 7.76
CA ASP A 132 -10.04 8.62 7.20
C ASP A 132 -10.63 9.95 7.67
N ASN A 133 -9.87 10.66 8.52
CA ASN A 133 -10.29 11.93 9.13
C ASN A 133 -10.62 13.02 8.10
N ARG A 134 -10.13 12.89 6.86
CA ARG A 134 -10.42 13.85 5.79
C ARG A 134 -11.86 13.73 5.27
N PHE A 135 -12.48 12.55 5.45
CA PHE A 135 -13.75 12.24 4.79
C PHE A 135 -14.87 11.79 5.74
N VAL A 136 -14.54 11.23 6.90
CA VAL A 136 -15.51 10.55 7.77
C VAL A 136 -16.64 11.47 8.23
N GLU A 137 -16.36 12.72 8.53
CA GLU A 137 -17.34 13.65 9.12
C GLU A 137 -18.53 13.91 8.18
N LYS A 138 -18.30 14.01 6.87
CA LYS A 138 -19.40 14.19 5.91
C LYS A 138 -20.37 13.01 5.90
N TYR A 139 -19.87 11.78 6.08
CA TYR A 139 -20.70 10.58 6.13
C TYR A 139 -21.51 10.49 7.41
N LYS A 140 -20.95 10.91 8.55
CA LYS A 140 -21.70 11.07 9.81
C LYS A 140 -22.82 12.09 9.66
N GLN A 141 -22.56 13.22 9.01
CA GLN A 141 -23.58 14.24 8.71
C GLN A 141 -24.68 13.77 7.75
N MET A 142 -24.38 12.79 6.89
CA MET A 142 -25.37 12.14 6.03
C MET A 142 -26.27 11.14 6.78
N GLY A 143 -26.02 10.91 8.08
CA GLY A 143 -26.80 10.02 8.92
C GLY A 143 -26.41 8.55 8.85
N LEU A 144 -25.23 8.22 8.32
CA LEU A 144 -24.70 6.87 8.38
C LEU A 144 -24.31 6.51 9.83
N THR A 145 -24.39 5.23 10.16
CA THR A 145 -23.87 4.73 11.44
C THR A 145 -22.35 4.95 11.50
N ASP A 146 -21.78 4.93 12.71
CA ASP A 146 -20.32 5.13 12.88
C ASP A 146 -19.50 4.13 12.03
N PHE A 147 -19.91 2.85 12.00
CA PHE A 147 -19.22 1.85 11.18
C PHE A 147 -19.33 2.12 9.68
N GLU A 148 -20.53 2.48 9.20
CA GLU A 148 -20.74 2.81 7.79
C GLU A 148 -19.96 4.06 7.38
N ALA A 149 -19.88 5.07 8.26
CA ALA A 149 -19.11 6.29 8.02
C ALA A 149 -17.61 6.00 7.94
N VAL A 150 -17.08 5.16 8.84
CA VAL A 150 -15.70 4.68 8.80
C VAL A 150 -15.43 3.98 7.47
N TYR A 151 -16.24 2.99 7.12
CA TYR A 151 -16.10 2.21 5.91
C TYR A 151 -16.16 3.07 4.64
N ALA A 152 -17.13 3.97 4.57
CA ALA A 152 -17.29 4.90 3.46
C ALA A 152 -16.10 5.86 3.32
N SER A 153 -15.55 6.34 4.45
CA SER A 153 -14.37 7.20 4.44
C SER A 153 -13.13 6.49 3.89
N MET A 154 -12.96 5.20 4.20
CA MET A 154 -11.87 4.38 3.65
C MET A 154 -12.04 4.13 2.14
N LEU A 155 -13.27 3.90 1.67
CA LEU A 155 -13.57 3.78 0.25
C LEU A 155 -13.24 5.06 -0.52
N GLU A 156 -13.66 6.21 0.01
CA GLU A 156 -13.35 7.50 -0.60
C GLU A 156 -11.86 7.81 -0.61
N SER A 157 -11.14 7.42 0.45
CA SER A 157 -9.67 7.54 0.49
C SER A 157 -9.03 6.78 -0.68
N MET A 158 -9.51 5.57 -0.96
CA MET A 158 -9.02 4.75 -2.07
C MET A 158 -9.40 5.35 -3.43
N ASP A 159 -10.63 5.80 -3.60
CA ASP A 159 -11.11 6.46 -4.83
C ASP A 159 -10.30 7.72 -5.12
N LYS A 160 -10.08 8.56 -4.09
CA LYS A 160 -9.22 9.74 -4.22
C LYS A 160 -7.80 9.36 -4.64
N SER A 161 -7.21 8.33 -4.03
CA SER A 161 -5.88 7.84 -4.39
C SER A 161 -5.81 7.46 -5.87
N LEU A 162 -6.78 6.71 -6.37
CA LEU A 162 -6.85 6.34 -7.80
C LEU A 162 -6.97 7.58 -8.70
N GLY A 163 -7.82 8.54 -8.32
CA GLY A 163 -7.97 9.80 -9.02
C GLY A 163 -6.67 10.59 -9.10
N ASP A 164 -5.96 10.71 -7.97
CA ASP A 164 -4.69 11.42 -7.87
C ASP A 164 -3.60 10.75 -8.75
N LEU A 165 -3.49 9.42 -8.70
CA LEU A 165 -2.55 8.66 -9.52
C LEU A 165 -2.85 8.82 -11.03
N MET A 166 -4.12 8.70 -11.43
CA MET A 166 -4.52 8.90 -12.83
C MET A 166 -4.23 10.31 -13.32
N GLN A 167 -4.48 11.31 -12.47
CA GLN A 167 -4.16 12.70 -12.80
C GLN A 167 -2.65 12.92 -12.89
N HIS A 168 -1.88 12.27 -12.01
CA HIS A 168 -0.42 12.35 -12.03
C HIS A 168 0.16 11.77 -13.32
N VAL A 169 -0.26 10.57 -13.72
CA VAL A 169 0.17 9.93 -14.98
C VAL A 169 -0.11 10.83 -16.21
N ARG A 170 -1.21 11.59 -16.20
CA ARG A 170 -1.52 12.50 -17.32
C ARG A 170 -0.60 13.73 -17.38
N ARG A 171 0.10 14.05 -16.31
CA ARG A 171 1.04 15.17 -16.23
C ARG A 171 2.49 14.79 -16.53
N LEU A 172 2.83 13.50 -16.40
CA LEU A 172 4.13 12.94 -16.79
C LEU A 172 4.26 12.84 -18.33
#